data_75d2c857eb764bc8af7c05d042913e78
#
_entry.id   75d2c857eb764bc8af7c05d042913e78
#
_cell.length_a   1.000
_cell.length_b   1.000
_cell.length_c   1.000
_cell.angle_alpha   90.00
_cell.angle_beta   90.00
_cell.angle_gamma   90.00
#
_symmetry.space_group_name_H-M   'P 1'
#
loop_
_entity.id
_entity.type
_entity.pdbx_description
1 polymer ?
#
loop_
_entity_poly.entity_id
_entity_poly.type
_entity_poly.pdbx_seq_one_letter_code
_entity_poly.pdbx_strand_id
1 'polypeptide(L)'
;MSILSPDVQSTLAQQGIELPSWAFGNSGTRFRVWTTEGTPRDPFEKIADAAEVNRVTALAPTVALHIPWDKVPDYGVLRHHAEDLGVSLGTINSNTFQDEDYKFGALTHEDDRIRRKAIDHHLECIDVMDATGSRDLKILSLIHI
;
A
#
# COMPACT_ATOMS: atom_id res chain seq x y z
N MET A 1 -15.71 -1.35 -34.42
CA MET A 1 -15.92 0.11 -34.39
C MET A 1 -15.97 0.51 -32.93
N SER A 2 -15.01 1.33 -32.42
CA SER A 2 -15.00 1.72 -31.01
C SER A 2 -16.13 2.70 -30.73
N ILE A 3 -16.85 2.46 -29.62
CA ILE A 3 -17.97 3.29 -29.15
C ILE A 3 -17.46 4.58 -28.47
N LEU A 4 -16.17 4.60 -28.09
CA LEU A 4 -15.54 5.71 -27.37
C LEU A 4 -14.90 6.72 -28.33
N SER A 5 -14.99 8.01 -28.00
CA SER A 5 -14.27 9.06 -28.73
C SER A 5 -12.75 8.87 -28.61
N PRO A 6 -11.94 9.35 -29.61
CA PRO A 6 -10.48 9.27 -29.55
C PRO A 6 -9.88 9.85 -28.26
N ASP A 7 -10.43 10.95 -27.74
CA ASP A 7 -9.96 11.59 -26.52
C ASP A 7 -10.19 10.71 -25.27
N VAL A 8 -11.36 10.06 -25.18
CA VAL A 8 -11.66 9.12 -24.10
C VAL A 8 -10.74 7.90 -24.19
N GLN A 9 -10.49 7.37 -25.38
CA GLN A 9 -9.56 6.25 -25.58
C GLN A 9 -8.13 6.63 -25.14
N SER A 10 -7.66 7.81 -25.54
CA SER A 10 -6.34 8.31 -25.14
C SER A 10 -6.23 8.48 -23.62
N THR A 11 -7.24 9.05 -22.99
CA THR A 11 -7.27 9.23 -21.53
C THR A 11 -7.25 7.89 -20.80
N LEU A 12 -8.03 6.92 -21.25
CA LEU A 12 -8.05 5.58 -20.67
C LEU A 12 -6.71 4.85 -20.84
N ALA A 13 -6.08 4.99 -21.99
CA ALA A 13 -4.77 4.38 -22.25
C ALA A 13 -3.63 4.98 -21.41
N GLN A 14 -3.81 6.19 -20.88
CA GLN A 14 -2.84 6.85 -19.98
C GLN A 14 -3.06 6.53 -18.50
N GLN A 15 -4.16 5.87 -18.14
CA GLN A 15 -4.42 5.50 -16.75
C GLN A 15 -3.57 4.32 -16.34
N GLY A 16 -2.87 4.47 -15.21
CA GLY A 16 -2.20 3.39 -14.51
C GLY A 16 -3.06 2.89 -13.34
N ILE A 17 -2.93 1.60 -13.04
CA ILE A 17 -3.54 0.98 -11.87
C ILE A 17 -2.44 0.78 -10.83
N GLU A 18 -2.67 1.20 -9.59
CA GLU A 18 -1.78 0.87 -8.48
C GLU A 18 -2.23 -0.43 -7.82
N LEU A 19 -1.32 -1.40 -7.71
CA LEU A 19 -1.59 -2.67 -7.05
C LEU A 19 -1.28 -2.57 -5.56
N PRO A 20 -2.18 -3.01 -4.68
CA PRO A 20 -1.89 -3.06 -3.25
C PRO A 20 -1.03 -4.28 -2.93
N SER A 21 0.11 -4.09 -2.24
CA SER A 21 1.01 -5.18 -1.82
C SER A 21 0.27 -6.30 -1.08
N TRP A 22 -0.69 -5.92 -0.26
CA TRP A 22 -1.47 -6.88 0.53
C TRP A 22 -2.45 -7.73 -0.28
N ALA A 23 -2.68 -7.43 -1.56
CA ALA A 23 -3.42 -8.33 -2.44
C ALA A 23 -2.63 -9.60 -2.78
N PHE A 24 -1.31 -9.56 -2.65
CA PHE A 24 -0.41 -10.69 -2.89
C PHE A 24 -0.07 -11.46 -1.60
N GLY A 25 -0.49 -10.96 -0.44
CA GLY A 25 -0.28 -11.62 0.84
C GLY A 25 -1.31 -12.71 1.14
N ASN A 26 -1.16 -13.33 2.31
CA ASN A 26 -2.16 -14.25 2.81
C ASN A 26 -3.52 -13.58 2.95
N SER A 27 -4.55 -14.26 2.47
CA SER A 27 -5.91 -13.74 2.49
C SER A 27 -6.62 -14.05 3.79
N GLY A 28 -7.61 -13.23 4.12
CA GLY A 28 -8.39 -13.42 5.33
C GLY A 28 -9.42 -12.32 5.55
N THR A 29 -9.97 -12.36 6.74
CA THR A 29 -10.83 -11.31 7.27
C THR A 29 -10.09 -10.51 8.33
N ARG A 30 -10.69 -9.44 8.84
CA ARG A 30 -10.15 -8.72 10.01
C ARG A 30 -10.00 -9.59 11.26
N PHE A 31 -10.61 -10.76 11.30
CA PHE A 31 -10.60 -11.66 12.46
C PHE A 31 -9.55 -12.77 12.35
N ARG A 32 -9.24 -13.20 11.12
CA ARG A 32 -8.31 -14.29 10.88
C ARG A 32 -7.72 -14.22 9.48
N VAL A 33 -6.44 -14.55 9.40
CA VAL A 33 -5.70 -14.73 8.15
C VAL A 33 -5.34 -16.21 8.00
N TRP A 34 -5.51 -16.76 6.82
CA TRP A 34 -5.15 -18.14 6.49
C TRP A 34 -3.88 -18.15 5.66
N THR A 35 -2.95 -19.00 6.07
CA THR A 35 -1.72 -19.22 5.32
C THR A 35 -2.02 -20.10 4.11
N THR A 36 -1.62 -19.64 2.93
CA THR A 36 -1.74 -20.38 1.67
C THR A 36 -0.34 -20.68 1.14
N GLU A 37 -0.13 -21.92 0.68
CA GLU A 37 1.15 -22.31 0.09
C GLU A 37 1.43 -21.48 -1.17
N GLY A 38 2.70 -21.08 -1.34
CA GLY A 38 3.13 -20.24 -2.46
C GLY A 38 2.84 -18.74 -2.31
N THR A 39 2.19 -18.32 -1.22
CA THR A 39 1.95 -16.89 -0.97
C THR A 39 3.27 -16.17 -0.63
N PRO A 40 3.50 -14.97 -1.18
CA PRO A 40 4.63 -14.11 -0.81
C PRO A 40 4.81 -13.94 0.70
N ARG A 41 6.05 -14.07 1.17
CA ARG A 41 6.41 -14.07 2.59
C ARG A 41 6.78 -12.69 3.11
N ASP A 42 7.24 -11.83 2.21
CA ASP A 42 7.75 -10.51 2.53
C ASP A 42 7.42 -9.49 1.42
N PRO A 43 7.69 -8.20 1.63
CA PRO A 43 7.42 -7.17 0.62
C PRO A 43 8.18 -7.35 -0.69
N PHE A 44 9.37 -7.94 -0.69
CA PHE A 44 10.16 -8.17 -1.90
C PHE A 44 9.46 -9.17 -2.82
N GLU A 45 8.98 -10.29 -2.26
CA GLU A 45 8.22 -11.29 -3.01
C GLU A 45 6.88 -10.73 -3.50
N LYS A 46 6.18 -9.91 -2.70
CA LYS A 46 4.93 -9.25 -3.12
C LYS A 46 5.15 -8.30 -4.31
N ILE A 47 6.25 -7.54 -4.30
CA ILE A 47 6.60 -6.65 -5.39
C ILE A 47 6.95 -7.44 -6.65
N ALA A 48 7.63 -8.58 -6.52
CA ALA A 48 7.93 -9.46 -7.65
C ALA A 48 6.66 -9.99 -8.31
N ASP A 49 5.67 -10.42 -7.53
CA ASP A 49 4.37 -10.85 -8.06
C ASP A 49 3.60 -9.70 -8.72
N ALA A 50 3.63 -8.51 -8.13
CA ALA A 50 3.02 -7.32 -8.72
C ALA A 50 3.70 -6.91 -10.04
N ALA A 51 5.02 -7.02 -10.11
CA ALA A 51 5.79 -6.76 -11.32
C ALA A 51 5.42 -7.75 -12.44
N GLU A 52 5.17 -9.02 -12.10
CA GLU A 52 4.70 -10.01 -13.08
C GLU A 52 3.31 -9.65 -13.63
N VAL A 53 2.40 -9.16 -12.78
CA VAL A 53 1.10 -8.64 -13.24
C VAL A 53 1.30 -7.46 -14.19
N ASN A 54 2.18 -6.51 -13.86
CA ASN A 54 2.49 -5.39 -14.74
C ASN A 54 3.10 -5.85 -16.06
N ARG A 55 4.03 -6.82 -16.04
CA ARG A 55 4.67 -7.39 -17.22
C ARG A 55 3.66 -7.97 -18.21
N VAL A 56 2.61 -8.63 -17.70
CA VAL A 56 1.58 -9.28 -18.52
C VAL A 56 0.53 -8.28 -19.00
N THR A 57 0.15 -7.31 -18.16
CA THR A 57 -0.98 -6.41 -18.45
C THR A 57 -0.58 -5.06 -19.00
N ALA A 58 0.63 -4.59 -18.69
CA ALA A 58 1.13 -3.23 -18.93
C ALA A 58 0.25 -2.11 -18.31
N LEU A 59 -0.52 -2.44 -17.26
CA LEU A 59 -1.51 -1.53 -16.65
C LEU A 59 -1.16 -1.11 -15.22
N ALA A 60 -0.25 -1.84 -14.55
CA ALA A 60 -0.02 -1.71 -13.12
C ALA A 60 1.44 -1.35 -12.79
N PRO A 61 1.91 -0.15 -13.15
CA PRO A 61 3.31 0.24 -12.99
C PRO A 61 3.71 0.58 -11.55
N THR A 62 2.76 0.64 -10.62
CA THR A 62 3.01 1.05 -9.24
C THR A 62 2.43 0.06 -8.22
N VAL A 63 3.12 -0.04 -7.07
CA VAL A 63 2.73 -0.90 -5.94
C VAL A 63 2.59 -0.06 -4.69
N ALA A 64 1.39 -0.09 -4.07
CA ALA A 64 1.14 0.53 -2.77
C ALA A 64 1.64 -0.35 -1.64
N LEU A 65 2.28 0.26 -0.64
CA LEU A 65 2.71 -0.41 0.58
C LEU A 65 1.75 -0.15 1.74
N HIS A 66 1.68 -1.07 2.67
CA HIS A 66 0.90 -0.93 3.90
C HIS A 66 1.81 -1.06 5.13
N ILE A 67 1.94 0.00 5.90
CA ILE A 67 2.78 0.04 7.09
C ILE A 67 1.93 -0.22 8.34
N PRO A 68 2.27 -1.22 9.17
CA PRO A 68 3.57 -1.93 9.26
C PRO A 68 3.65 -3.29 8.52
N TRP A 69 2.66 -3.70 7.74
CA TRP A 69 2.66 -5.03 7.11
C TRP A 69 3.81 -5.24 6.11
N ASP A 70 4.28 -4.16 5.49
CA ASP A 70 5.39 -4.16 4.53
C ASP A 70 6.65 -3.52 5.13
N LYS A 71 6.82 -3.61 6.45
CA LYS A 71 7.99 -3.06 7.13
C LYS A 71 9.25 -3.85 6.77
N VAL A 72 10.28 -3.12 6.37
CA VAL A 72 11.61 -3.64 6.06
C VAL A 72 12.69 -2.82 6.77
N PRO A 73 13.89 -3.38 6.98
CA PRO A 73 14.99 -2.63 7.60
C PRO A 73 15.49 -1.46 6.77
N ASP A 74 15.38 -1.54 5.44
CA ASP A 74 15.87 -0.53 4.50
C ASP A 74 14.90 -0.39 3.31
N TYR A 75 14.17 0.71 3.28
CA TYR A 75 13.23 1.02 2.21
C TYR A 75 13.91 1.47 0.91
N GLY A 76 15.14 1.95 0.99
CA GLY A 76 15.95 2.26 -0.20
C GLY A 76 16.28 0.99 -0.99
N VAL A 77 16.63 -0.10 -0.29
CA VAL A 77 16.82 -1.42 -0.91
C VAL A 77 15.53 -1.93 -1.53
N LEU A 78 14.40 -1.78 -0.86
CA LEU A 78 13.09 -2.19 -1.38
C LEU A 78 12.72 -1.39 -2.64
N ARG A 79 13.00 -0.09 -2.64
CA ARG A 79 12.80 0.78 -3.80
C ARG A 79 13.60 0.33 -5.00
N HIS A 80 14.92 0.10 -4.83
CA HIS A 80 15.77 -0.36 -5.92
C HIS A 80 15.30 -1.71 -6.48
N HIS A 81 14.87 -2.61 -5.60
CA HIS A 81 14.31 -3.89 -6.03
C HIS A 81 13.06 -3.71 -6.92
N ALA A 82 12.16 -2.81 -6.55
CA ALA A 82 10.99 -2.50 -7.37
C ALA A 82 11.39 -1.92 -8.74
N GLU A 83 12.32 -0.96 -8.75
CA GLU A 83 12.84 -0.33 -9.96
C GLU A 83 13.51 -1.34 -10.91
N ASP A 84 14.30 -2.28 -10.37
CA ASP A 84 14.94 -3.37 -11.14
C ASP A 84 13.91 -4.31 -11.78
N LEU A 85 12.75 -4.47 -11.17
CA LEU A 85 11.63 -5.26 -11.70
C LEU A 85 10.69 -4.46 -12.64
N GLY A 86 10.99 -3.18 -12.88
CA GLY A 86 10.22 -2.34 -13.79
C GLY A 86 8.90 -1.82 -13.22
N VAL A 87 8.78 -1.75 -11.90
CA VAL A 87 7.68 -1.10 -11.17
C VAL A 87 8.22 -0.07 -10.20
N SER A 88 7.37 0.79 -9.69
CA SER A 88 7.72 1.78 -8.67
C SER A 88 6.87 1.63 -7.42
N LEU A 89 7.35 2.14 -6.29
CA LEU A 89 6.57 2.22 -5.06
C LEU A 89 5.67 3.46 -5.12
N GLY A 90 4.39 3.25 -4.91
CA GLY A 90 3.35 4.26 -4.97
C GLY A 90 2.87 4.70 -3.59
N THR A 91 1.56 4.66 -3.35
CA THR A 91 0.95 5.11 -2.11
C THR A 91 1.45 4.34 -0.88
N ILE A 92 1.73 5.06 0.21
CA ILE A 92 1.92 4.48 1.53
C ILE A 92 0.59 4.50 2.29
N ASN A 93 0.17 3.34 2.79
CA ASN A 93 -1.05 3.21 3.58
C ASN A 93 -0.69 3.05 5.06
N SER A 94 -1.23 3.93 5.90
CA SER A 94 -1.08 3.84 7.35
C SER A 94 -2.08 2.86 7.96
N ASN A 95 -1.72 2.27 9.11
CA ASN A 95 -2.59 1.39 9.88
C ASN A 95 -2.98 2.05 11.20
N THR A 96 -4.02 2.85 11.16
CA THR A 96 -4.60 3.48 12.35
C THR A 96 -6.01 2.94 12.66
N PHE A 97 -6.24 1.65 12.38
CA PHE A 97 -7.55 1.02 12.53
C PHE A 97 -7.50 -0.39 13.15
N GLN A 98 -6.35 -1.08 13.13
CA GLN A 98 -6.28 -2.49 13.52
C GLN A 98 -5.92 -2.69 15.01
N ASP A 99 -5.14 -1.79 15.58
CA ASP A 99 -4.73 -1.84 16.96
C ASP A 99 -5.95 -1.62 17.90
N GLU A 100 -6.00 -2.36 19.02
CA GLU A 100 -7.07 -2.25 20.01
C GLU A 100 -7.22 -0.82 20.58
N ASP A 101 -6.11 -0.08 20.68
CA ASP A 101 -6.15 1.31 21.11
C ASP A 101 -7.00 2.20 20.20
N TYR A 102 -7.13 1.83 18.92
CA TYR A 102 -7.90 2.61 17.94
C TYR A 102 -9.39 2.26 17.88
N LYS A 103 -9.87 1.40 18.78
CA LYS A 103 -11.25 0.93 18.83
C LYS A 103 -12.28 2.07 18.83
N PHE A 104 -11.96 3.18 19.47
CA PHE A 104 -12.83 4.36 19.58
C PHE A 104 -12.28 5.57 18.80
N GLY A 105 -11.52 5.33 17.76
CA GLY A 105 -10.89 6.34 16.94
C GLY A 105 -9.37 6.37 17.12
N ALA A 106 -8.67 6.96 16.18
CA ALA A 106 -7.22 7.12 16.21
C ALA A 106 -6.85 8.60 16.44
N LEU A 107 -6.88 9.41 15.38
CA LEU A 107 -6.61 10.85 15.45
C LEU A 107 -7.69 11.62 16.23
N THR A 108 -8.89 11.07 16.33
CA THR A 108 -10.04 11.66 17.03
C THR A 108 -10.32 11.04 18.39
N HIS A 109 -9.44 10.13 18.86
CA HIS A 109 -9.61 9.48 20.15
C HIS A 109 -9.58 10.50 21.30
N GLU A 110 -10.37 10.29 22.37
CA GLU A 110 -10.40 11.20 23.51
C GLU A 110 -9.10 11.21 24.34
N ASP A 111 -8.38 10.08 24.38
CA ASP A 111 -7.08 9.96 25.04
C ASP A 111 -5.94 10.54 24.17
N ASP A 112 -5.25 11.55 24.69
CA ASP A 112 -4.12 12.21 24.05
C ASP A 112 -2.98 11.26 23.68
N ARG A 113 -2.74 10.21 24.44
CA ARG A 113 -1.69 9.21 24.18
C ARG A 113 -1.99 8.44 22.92
N ILE A 114 -3.27 8.09 22.69
CA ILE A 114 -3.70 7.35 21.50
C ILE A 114 -3.64 8.25 20.27
N ARG A 115 -4.06 9.51 20.39
CA ARG A 115 -3.88 10.48 19.30
C ARG A 115 -2.41 10.67 18.95
N ARG A 116 -1.52 10.77 19.97
CA ARG A 116 -0.08 10.88 19.74
C ARG A 116 0.48 9.66 19.04
N LYS A 117 0.11 8.44 19.49
CA LYS A 117 0.48 7.17 18.84
C LYS A 117 0.10 7.15 17.36
N ALA A 118 -1.10 7.62 17.02
CA ALA A 118 -1.55 7.70 15.63
C ALA A 118 -0.75 8.72 14.81
N ILE A 119 -0.45 9.88 15.40
CA ILE A 119 0.39 10.92 14.76
C ILE A 119 1.79 10.38 14.49
N ASP A 120 2.42 9.76 15.49
CA ASP A 120 3.78 9.22 15.38
C ASP A 120 3.85 8.13 14.29
N HIS A 121 2.80 7.29 14.16
CA HIS A 121 2.71 6.33 13.06
C HIS A 121 2.60 7.00 11.69
N HIS A 122 1.86 8.10 11.56
CA HIS A 122 1.82 8.85 10.30
C HIS A 122 3.15 9.52 9.96
N LEU A 123 3.89 10.01 10.97
CA LEU A 123 5.25 10.52 10.76
C LEU A 123 6.20 9.42 10.31
N GLU A 124 6.13 8.21 10.90
CA GLU A 124 6.85 7.02 10.39
C GLU A 124 6.50 6.75 8.92
N CYS A 125 5.23 6.83 8.54
CA CYS A 125 4.82 6.65 7.14
C CYS A 125 5.41 7.72 6.21
N ILE A 126 5.54 8.96 6.67
CA ILE A 126 6.17 10.04 5.90
C ILE A 126 7.67 9.77 5.70
N ASP A 127 8.38 9.27 6.72
CA ASP A 127 9.77 8.86 6.58
C ASP A 127 9.93 7.72 5.56
N VAL A 128 8.97 6.78 5.54
CA VAL A 128 8.91 5.73 4.51
C VAL A 128 8.68 6.32 3.11
N MET A 129 7.80 7.31 2.98
CA MET A 129 7.56 8.00 1.70
C MET A 129 8.83 8.65 1.17
N ASP A 130 9.58 9.33 2.02
CA ASP A 130 10.86 9.96 1.64
C ASP A 130 11.86 8.90 1.14
N ALA A 131 12.01 7.79 1.84
CA ALA A 131 12.91 6.71 1.47
C ALA A 131 12.50 5.99 0.18
N THR A 132 11.19 5.84 -0.06
CA THR A 132 10.65 5.14 -1.24
C THR A 132 10.45 6.05 -2.46
N GLY A 133 10.45 7.36 -2.28
CA GLY A 133 10.07 8.34 -3.30
C GLY A 133 8.56 8.43 -3.53
N SER A 134 7.76 7.85 -2.66
CA SER A 134 6.30 7.96 -2.68
C SER A 134 5.84 9.39 -2.42
N ARG A 135 4.70 9.78 -2.99
CA ARG A 135 4.13 11.13 -2.82
C ARG A 135 2.76 11.14 -2.16
N ASP A 136 2.18 9.98 -1.97
CA ASP A 136 0.81 9.83 -1.49
C ASP A 136 0.76 9.03 -0.19
N LEU A 137 0.15 9.60 0.83
CA LEU A 137 -0.16 8.93 2.09
C LEU A 137 -1.67 8.71 2.19
N LYS A 138 -2.08 7.45 2.28
CA LYS A 138 -3.46 7.10 2.56
C LYS A 138 -3.67 6.94 4.05
N ILE A 139 -4.51 7.79 4.62
CA ILE A 139 -4.93 7.72 6.01
C ILE A 139 -6.30 7.08 6.07
N LEU A 140 -6.36 5.88 6.65
CA LEU A 140 -7.61 5.19 6.94
C LEU A 140 -7.84 5.23 8.45
N SER A 141 -8.83 5.98 8.87
CA SER A 141 -9.23 6.06 10.28
C SER A 141 -10.64 5.50 10.44
N LEU A 142 -10.83 4.71 11.50
CA LEU A 142 -12.17 4.32 11.91
C LEU A 142 -12.79 5.48 12.66
N ILE A 143 -13.91 5.97 12.13
CA ILE A 143 -14.75 6.94 12.80
C ILE A 143 -15.92 6.15 13.39
N HIS A 144 -16.03 6.14 14.71
CA HIS A 144 -17.26 5.74 15.35
C HIS A 144 -18.22 6.91 15.34
N ILE A 145 -19.29 6.71 14.63
CA ILE A 145 -20.47 7.58 14.69
C ILE A 145 -21.39 7.03 15.76
#